data_99f5e387139d1b803f837b2880c1e830
#
_entry.id   99f5e387139d1b803f837b2880c1e830
#
_cell.length_a   1.000
_cell.length_b   1.000
_cell.length_c   1.000
_cell.angle_alpha   90.00
_cell.angle_beta   90.00
_cell.angle_gamma   90.00
#
_symmetry.space_group_name_H-M   'P 1'
#
loop_
_entity.id
_entity.type
_entity.pdbx_description
1 polymer ?
#
loop_
_entity_poly.entity_id
_entity_poly.type
_entity_poly.pdbx_seq_one_letter_code
_entity_poly.pdbx_strand_id
1 'polypeptide(L)'
;MRAPSASRLSVIGAILIAAALPAASALAQAPEGFFKGRQMTFLIGAGAGGGYDVYFRTFGRYLVRHIPGAPTIVPKNMPAASGLAAANTLYTSADRDGTTIGAFPNNIPMDTLFGNPGARYDARKLNWLGSIGKLENVCATWITSPIKTIAQAREREVIVAAAAATSNSAIMPKVLNALLGTKFKIVGGYDPGSGMTLALESGETEGVCGLSWSTMKAARPHWIKDNKLNVIVQLGLTKLPELPDVPSALDLVSDPVKKEVLELILIRQEIGRPVAAPPGVPAGRLEVLRRAFDDTMKDPEFLAEAAKLQLEIEPLDAHAIDTLLANAFASPKAIVAQAAGLIEPSAQK
;
A
#
# COMPACT_ATOMS: atom_id res chain seq x y z
N MET A 1 -66.53 -68.63 40.16
CA MET A 1 -66.09 -69.28 38.89
C MET A 1 -64.95 -68.43 38.32
N ARG A 2 -63.79 -69.02 38.18
CA ARG A 2 -62.66 -68.79 37.33
C ARG A 2 -62.11 -67.31 37.20
N ALA A 3 -61.01 -67.08 37.85
CA ALA A 3 -59.98 -66.13 37.37
C ALA A 3 -59.34 -66.63 36.04
N PRO A 4 -58.82 -65.75 35.22
CA PRO A 4 -57.39 -65.92 34.89
C PRO A 4 -56.57 -64.65 34.88
N SER A 5 -55.43 -64.85 35.32
CA SER A 5 -54.04 -64.83 34.78
C SER A 5 -53.46 -63.46 34.43
N ALA A 6 -52.49 -63.12 35.24
CA ALA A 6 -51.54 -62.03 35.04
C ALA A 6 -50.66 -62.31 33.81
N SER A 7 -50.50 -61.31 32.93
CA SER A 7 -49.44 -61.26 31.95
C SER A 7 -48.46 -60.13 32.29
N ARG A 8 -47.23 -60.55 32.54
CA ARG A 8 -46.12 -59.69 32.81
C ARG A 8 -45.65 -59.00 31.52
N LEU A 9 -45.76 -57.70 31.45
CA LEU A 9 -45.04 -56.91 30.43
C LEU A 9 -43.67 -56.57 30.94
N SER A 10 -42.65 -57.14 30.33
CA SER A 10 -41.26 -56.80 30.50
C SER A 10 -40.99 -55.50 29.71
N VAL A 11 -40.68 -54.40 30.41
CA VAL A 11 -40.21 -53.15 29.81
C VAL A 11 -38.72 -53.30 29.59
N ILE A 12 -38.32 -53.52 28.34
CA ILE A 12 -36.91 -53.44 27.90
C ILE A 12 -36.58 -51.99 27.76
N GLY A 13 -35.86 -51.45 28.73
CA GLY A 13 -35.28 -50.12 28.66
C GLY A 13 -34.11 -50.07 27.64
N ALA A 14 -34.36 -49.50 26.47
CA ALA A 14 -33.31 -49.20 25.51
C ALA A 14 -32.53 -47.99 26.00
N ILE A 15 -31.31 -48.21 26.53
CA ILE A 15 -30.34 -47.19 26.84
C ILE A 15 -29.74 -46.68 25.51
N LEU A 16 -30.22 -45.54 25.03
CA LEU A 16 -29.55 -44.78 23.96
C LEU A 16 -28.28 -44.16 24.52
N ILE A 17 -27.14 -44.83 24.30
CA ILE A 17 -25.82 -44.24 24.47
C ILE A 17 -25.62 -43.27 23.31
N ALA A 18 -25.92 -41.99 23.55
CA ALA A 18 -25.51 -40.90 22.64
C ALA A 18 -23.97 -40.85 22.67
N ALA A 19 -23.35 -41.45 21.65
CA ALA A 19 -21.92 -41.27 21.38
C ALA A 19 -21.71 -39.79 21.05
N ALA A 20 -21.34 -38.98 22.06
CA ALA A 20 -20.74 -37.66 21.88
C ALA A 20 -19.41 -37.86 21.15
N LEU A 21 -19.43 -37.82 19.83
CA LEU A 21 -18.23 -37.62 19.03
C LEU A 21 -17.62 -36.31 19.53
N PRO A 22 -16.39 -36.30 20.06
CA PRO A 22 -15.70 -35.05 20.27
C PRO A 22 -15.60 -34.43 18.89
N ALA A 23 -16.22 -33.26 18.70
CA ALA A 23 -15.85 -32.37 17.62
C ALA A 23 -14.34 -32.14 17.80
N ALA A 24 -13.54 -32.92 17.08
CA ALA A 24 -12.14 -32.68 16.93
C ALA A 24 -12.06 -31.25 16.35
N SER A 25 -11.89 -30.29 17.24
CA SER A 25 -11.38 -28.99 16.86
C SER A 25 -10.20 -29.34 15.97
N ALA A 26 -10.32 -29.02 14.68
CA ALA A 26 -9.19 -29.05 13.78
C ALA A 26 -8.21 -28.02 14.37
N LEU A 27 -7.45 -28.47 15.35
CA LEU A 27 -6.29 -27.76 15.84
C LEU A 27 -5.48 -27.52 14.59
N ALA A 28 -5.47 -26.26 14.14
CA ALA A 28 -4.61 -25.82 13.08
C ALA A 28 -3.24 -26.42 13.38
N GLN A 29 -2.82 -27.39 12.57
CA GLN A 29 -1.52 -28.00 12.72
C GLN A 29 -0.53 -26.87 12.88
N ALA A 30 0.26 -26.92 13.97
CA ALA A 30 1.27 -25.92 14.26
C ALA A 30 2.06 -25.65 12.97
N PRO A 31 2.19 -24.39 12.52
CA PRO A 31 2.68 -24.07 11.19
C PRO A 31 4.16 -24.33 11.01
N GLU A 32 4.86 -24.80 12.06
CA GLU A 32 6.31 -24.96 12.12
C GLU A 32 6.91 -25.88 11.05
N GLY A 33 6.15 -26.80 10.49
CA GLY A 33 6.62 -27.68 9.40
C GLY A 33 6.10 -27.32 8.02
N PHE A 34 5.07 -26.48 7.91
CA PHE A 34 4.38 -26.26 6.63
C PHE A 34 5.26 -25.66 5.55
N PHE A 35 6.06 -24.66 5.88
CA PHE A 35 6.87 -23.92 4.91
C PHE A 35 8.19 -24.62 4.57
N LYS A 36 8.60 -25.63 5.33
CA LYS A 36 9.87 -26.32 5.12
C LYS A 36 9.93 -26.99 3.73
N GLY A 37 10.96 -26.63 2.96
CA GLY A 37 11.18 -27.15 1.61
C GLY A 37 10.18 -26.68 0.56
N ARG A 38 9.30 -25.72 0.91
CA ARG A 38 8.33 -25.14 -0.05
C ARG A 38 8.92 -23.93 -0.74
N GLN A 39 8.34 -23.67 -1.92
CA GLN A 39 8.55 -22.44 -2.67
C GLN A 39 7.37 -21.51 -2.43
N MET A 40 7.69 -20.24 -2.17
CA MET A 40 6.70 -19.17 -2.06
C MET A 40 6.74 -18.29 -3.31
N THR A 41 5.58 -17.99 -3.87
CA THR A 41 5.42 -16.99 -4.93
C THR A 41 5.27 -15.60 -4.31
N PHE A 42 6.08 -14.66 -4.78
CA PHE A 42 6.01 -13.26 -4.36
C PHE A 42 5.61 -12.38 -5.55
N LEU A 43 4.33 -12.04 -5.64
CA LEU A 43 3.80 -11.17 -6.69
C LEU A 43 4.22 -9.73 -6.40
N ILE A 44 4.92 -9.11 -7.32
CA ILE A 44 5.36 -7.71 -7.21
C ILE A 44 4.57 -6.88 -8.23
N GLY A 45 3.69 -6.00 -7.74
CA GLY A 45 2.83 -5.12 -8.55
C GLY A 45 3.57 -3.97 -9.23
N ALA A 46 4.87 -4.11 -9.46
CA ALA A 46 5.71 -3.06 -10.05
C ALA A 46 6.67 -3.65 -11.10
N GLY A 47 7.19 -2.78 -11.96
CA GLY A 47 8.20 -3.15 -12.97
C GLY A 47 9.54 -3.49 -12.32
N ALA A 48 10.26 -4.44 -12.93
CA ALA A 48 11.58 -4.85 -12.46
C ALA A 48 12.57 -3.68 -12.49
N GLY A 49 13.40 -3.58 -11.45
CA GLY A 49 14.43 -2.54 -11.31
C GLY A 49 13.91 -1.16 -10.87
N GLY A 50 12.59 -0.97 -10.78
CA GLY A 50 12.01 0.26 -10.24
C GLY A 50 12.08 0.34 -8.72
N GLY A 51 11.82 1.53 -8.15
CA GLY A 51 11.92 1.76 -6.70
C GLY A 51 11.13 0.76 -5.86
N TYR A 52 9.88 0.48 -6.21
CA TYR A 52 9.09 -0.55 -5.53
C TYR A 52 9.73 -1.95 -5.62
N ASP A 53 10.24 -2.34 -6.80
CA ASP A 53 10.84 -3.66 -6.99
C ASP A 53 12.09 -3.85 -6.11
N VAL A 54 12.91 -2.83 -5.98
CA VAL A 54 14.10 -2.84 -5.12
C VAL A 54 13.70 -3.07 -3.66
N TYR A 55 12.72 -2.30 -3.15
CA TYR A 55 12.20 -2.48 -1.79
C TYR A 55 11.67 -3.90 -1.57
N PHE A 56 10.80 -4.37 -2.47
CA PHE A 56 10.13 -5.66 -2.30
C PHE A 56 11.08 -6.84 -2.44
N ARG A 57 12.04 -6.79 -3.36
CA ARG A 57 13.05 -7.86 -3.47
C ARG A 57 13.98 -7.90 -2.28
N THR A 58 14.41 -6.73 -1.78
CA THR A 58 15.22 -6.66 -0.58
C THR A 58 14.45 -7.24 0.61
N PHE A 59 13.23 -6.76 0.86
CA PHE A 59 12.36 -7.31 1.88
C PHE A 59 12.17 -8.83 1.75
N GLY A 60 11.81 -9.33 0.56
CA GLY A 60 11.53 -10.75 0.35
C GLY A 60 12.70 -11.68 0.69
N ARG A 61 13.94 -11.25 0.45
CA ARG A 61 15.15 -12.05 0.81
C ARG A 61 15.30 -12.22 2.32
N TYR A 62 14.91 -11.24 3.11
CA TYR A 62 14.97 -11.29 4.57
C TYR A 62 13.72 -11.93 5.17
N LEU A 63 12.54 -11.68 4.63
CA LEU A 63 11.27 -12.25 5.10
C LEU A 63 11.35 -13.76 5.31
N VAL A 64 11.90 -14.49 4.34
CA VAL A 64 11.96 -15.96 4.38
C VAL A 64 12.84 -16.50 5.51
N ARG A 65 13.76 -15.71 6.02
CA ARG A 65 14.63 -16.10 7.16
C ARG A 65 13.84 -16.16 8.47
N HIS A 66 12.76 -15.36 8.56
CA HIS A 66 11.87 -15.30 9.72
C HIS A 66 10.65 -16.23 9.60
N ILE A 67 10.49 -16.92 8.47
CA ILE A 67 9.46 -17.95 8.31
C ILE A 67 10.02 -19.30 8.73
N PRO A 68 9.39 -20.03 9.70
CA PRO A 68 9.81 -21.36 10.11
C PRO A 68 9.97 -22.30 8.91
N GLY A 69 11.12 -22.93 8.77
CA GLY A 69 11.46 -23.80 7.65
C GLY A 69 12.12 -23.11 6.46
N ALA A 70 12.35 -21.78 6.54
CA ALA A 70 13.08 -20.98 5.57
C ALA A 70 12.73 -21.32 4.10
N PRO A 71 11.50 -21.08 3.64
CA PRO A 71 11.09 -21.42 2.28
C PRO A 71 11.88 -20.62 1.24
N THR A 72 11.95 -21.13 0.02
CA THR A 72 12.50 -20.35 -1.10
C THR A 72 11.45 -19.35 -1.60
N ILE A 73 11.82 -18.08 -1.78
CA ILE A 73 10.93 -17.07 -2.36
C ILE A 73 11.25 -16.84 -3.84
N VAL A 74 10.21 -16.78 -4.68
CA VAL A 74 10.32 -16.50 -6.11
C VAL A 74 9.55 -15.23 -6.45
N PRO A 75 10.24 -14.10 -6.68
CA PRO A 75 9.60 -12.86 -7.07
C PRO A 75 9.11 -12.91 -8.51
N LYS A 76 7.88 -12.45 -8.74
CA LYS A 76 7.23 -12.37 -10.04
C LYS A 76 6.65 -10.99 -10.25
N ASN A 77 7.24 -10.20 -11.15
CA ASN A 77 6.74 -8.86 -11.46
C ASN A 77 5.47 -8.92 -12.32
N MET A 78 4.47 -8.15 -11.92
CA MET A 78 3.17 -7.99 -12.59
C MET A 78 2.76 -6.51 -12.57
N PRO A 79 3.43 -5.63 -13.35
CA PRO A 79 3.26 -4.17 -13.26
C PRO A 79 1.99 -3.64 -13.94
N ALA A 80 1.29 -4.48 -14.71
CA ALA A 80 0.17 -4.04 -15.53
C ALA A 80 -0.91 -3.31 -14.72
N ALA A 81 -1.44 -2.24 -15.30
CA ALA A 81 -2.45 -1.37 -14.72
C ALA A 81 -2.07 -0.86 -13.31
N SER A 82 -0.83 -0.37 -13.14
CA SER A 82 -0.31 0.15 -11.87
C SER A 82 -0.41 -0.86 -10.71
N GLY A 83 -0.15 -2.14 -10.99
CA GLY A 83 -0.16 -3.21 -10.00
C GLY A 83 -1.51 -3.90 -9.80
N LEU A 84 -2.60 -3.42 -10.43
CA LEU A 84 -3.91 -4.06 -10.35
C LEU A 84 -3.89 -5.53 -10.79
N ALA A 85 -3.07 -5.87 -11.81
CA ALA A 85 -2.94 -7.24 -12.26
C ALA A 85 -2.43 -8.17 -11.15
N ALA A 86 -1.43 -7.73 -10.37
CA ALA A 86 -0.90 -8.49 -9.25
C ALA A 86 -1.94 -8.62 -8.11
N ALA A 87 -2.62 -7.54 -7.75
CA ALA A 87 -3.64 -7.53 -6.71
C ALA A 87 -4.85 -8.41 -7.07
N ASN A 88 -5.35 -8.30 -8.31
CA ASN A 88 -6.42 -9.15 -8.82
C ASN A 88 -6.00 -10.63 -8.80
N THR A 89 -4.79 -10.95 -9.26
CA THR A 89 -4.26 -12.33 -9.25
C THR A 89 -4.15 -12.86 -7.83
N LEU A 90 -3.62 -12.08 -6.89
CA LEU A 90 -3.53 -12.47 -5.49
C LEU A 90 -4.90 -12.79 -4.91
N TYR A 91 -5.89 -11.96 -5.20
CA TYR A 91 -7.23 -12.10 -4.61
C TYR A 91 -8.03 -13.24 -5.23
N THR A 92 -7.99 -13.40 -6.57
CA THR A 92 -8.90 -14.30 -7.30
C THR A 92 -8.31 -15.68 -7.59
N SER A 93 -6.99 -15.77 -7.79
CA SER A 93 -6.37 -16.94 -8.39
C SER A 93 -5.19 -17.52 -7.62
N ALA A 94 -4.68 -16.81 -6.61
CA ALA A 94 -3.56 -17.31 -5.81
C ALA A 94 -3.99 -18.44 -4.86
N ASP A 95 -3.05 -19.36 -4.60
CA ASP A 95 -3.23 -20.39 -3.58
C ASP A 95 -3.45 -19.73 -2.21
N ARG A 96 -4.48 -20.23 -1.50
CA ARG A 96 -4.90 -19.69 -0.20
C ARG A 96 -4.27 -20.44 0.98
N ASP A 97 -3.14 -21.05 0.74
CA ASP A 97 -2.45 -21.87 1.74
C ASP A 97 -1.32 -21.14 2.48
N GLY A 98 -1.03 -19.88 2.09
CA GLY A 98 0.04 -19.05 2.64
C GLY A 98 1.33 -19.09 1.83
N THR A 99 1.43 -19.87 0.75
CA THR A 99 2.62 -19.91 -0.12
C THR A 99 2.66 -18.83 -1.17
N THR A 100 1.60 -18.02 -1.30
CA THR A 100 1.58 -16.85 -2.19
C THR A 100 1.35 -15.58 -1.38
N ILE A 101 2.21 -14.57 -1.59
CA ILE A 101 2.04 -13.22 -1.07
C ILE A 101 2.20 -12.20 -2.20
N GLY A 102 1.69 -11.00 -1.99
CA GLY A 102 1.80 -9.90 -2.94
C GLY A 102 2.29 -8.63 -2.28
N ALA A 103 3.07 -7.85 -3.02
CA ALA A 103 3.51 -6.52 -2.63
C ALA A 103 3.11 -5.51 -3.72
N PHE A 104 2.61 -4.36 -3.31
CA PHE A 104 1.87 -3.49 -4.21
C PHE A 104 2.29 -2.02 -4.12
N PRO A 105 2.07 -1.24 -5.19
CA PRO A 105 2.05 0.21 -5.11
C PRO A 105 0.93 0.71 -4.20
N ASN A 106 1.09 1.91 -3.70
CA ASN A 106 0.24 2.53 -2.68
C ASN A 106 -1.21 2.87 -3.12
N ASN A 107 -1.53 2.75 -4.39
CA ASN A 107 -2.92 2.89 -4.87
C ASN A 107 -3.79 1.68 -4.50
N ILE A 108 -3.21 0.48 -4.47
CA ILE A 108 -3.96 -0.78 -4.34
C ILE A 108 -4.87 -0.83 -3.08
N PRO A 109 -4.46 -0.41 -1.89
CA PRO A 109 -5.34 -0.42 -0.73
C PRO A 109 -6.60 0.43 -0.89
N MET A 110 -6.55 1.50 -1.69
CA MET A 110 -7.61 2.49 -1.81
C MET A 110 -8.41 2.42 -3.12
N ASP A 111 -7.92 1.72 -4.15
CA ASP A 111 -8.54 1.69 -5.48
C ASP A 111 -9.98 1.20 -5.46
N THR A 112 -10.32 0.23 -4.60
CA THR A 112 -11.70 -0.26 -4.47
C THR A 112 -12.63 0.75 -3.81
N LEU A 113 -12.13 1.55 -2.88
CA LEU A 113 -12.90 2.62 -2.25
C LEU A 113 -13.25 3.71 -3.28
N PHE A 114 -12.30 4.06 -4.13
CA PHE A 114 -12.48 5.08 -5.16
C PHE A 114 -13.18 4.58 -6.43
N GLY A 115 -13.66 3.32 -6.42
CA GLY A 115 -14.47 2.78 -7.53
C GLY A 115 -13.67 2.46 -8.80
N ASN A 116 -12.37 2.16 -8.69
CA ASN A 116 -11.57 1.77 -9.85
C ASN A 116 -12.17 0.52 -10.54
N PRO A 117 -12.66 0.61 -11.78
CA PRO A 117 -13.35 -0.49 -12.45
C PRO A 117 -12.44 -1.67 -12.78
N GLY A 118 -11.12 -1.47 -12.76
CA GLY A 118 -10.11 -2.54 -12.94
C GLY A 118 -9.87 -3.36 -11.67
N ALA A 119 -10.31 -2.91 -10.49
CA ALA A 119 -10.13 -3.60 -9.23
C ALA A 119 -11.16 -4.73 -9.07
N ARG A 120 -10.70 -5.97 -9.10
CA ARG A 120 -11.50 -7.19 -8.92
C ARG A 120 -11.27 -7.83 -7.57
N TYR A 121 -10.95 -7.05 -6.56
CA TYR A 121 -10.69 -7.47 -5.18
C TYR A 121 -11.42 -6.54 -4.23
N ASP A 122 -11.57 -6.98 -2.99
CA ASP A 122 -11.98 -6.13 -1.87
C ASP A 122 -10.76 -5.93 -0.97
N ALA A 123 -10.25 -4.70 -0.89
CA ALA A 123 -9.06 -4.38 -0.11
C ALA A 123 -9.22 -4.72 1.39
N ARG A 124 -10.46 -4.69 1.91
CA ARG A 124 -10.79 -5.05 3.30
C ARG A 124 -10.72 -6.56 3.58
N LYS A 125 -10.68 -7.38 2.51
CA LYS A 125 -10.61 -8.85 2.61
C LYS A 125 -9.24 -9.41 2.29
N LEU A 126 -8.33 -8.59 1.80
CA LEU A 126 -6.92 -8.98 1.72
C LEU A 126 -6.36 -9.12 3.14
N ASN A 127 -5.54 -10.12 3.34
CA ASN A 127 -4.84 -10.32 4.61
C ASN A 127 -3.56 -9.47 4.60
N TRP A 128 -3.64 -8.22 5.00
CA TRP A 128 -2.47 -7.35 5.09
C TRP A 128 -1.46 -7.93 6.09
N LEU A 129 -0.20 -7.95 5.69
CA LEU A 129 0.93 -8.35 6.54
C LEU A 129 1.57 -7.12 7.18
N GLY A 130 1.61 -6.02 6.46
CA GLY A 130 2.15 -4.75 6.86
C GLY A 130 2.50 -3.88 5.64
N SER A 131 3.08 -2.71 5.89
CA SER A 131 3.71 -1.85 4.88
C SER A 131 5.15 -1.59 5.28
N ILE A 132 6.08 -1.73 4.31
CA ILE A 132 7.53 -1.57 4.57
C ILE A 132 7.87 -0.10 4.90
N GLY A 133 7.07 0.84 4.40
CA GLY A 133 7.30 2.26 4.66
C GLY A 133 6.30 3.16 3.97
N LYS A 134 6.28 4.39 4.43
CA LYS A 134 5.46 5.47 3.87
C LYS A 134 6.01 5.97 2.53
N LEU A 135 5.20 6.74 1.84
CA LEU A 135 5.60 7.53 0.67
C LEU A 135 5.39 9.00 1.00
N GLU A 136 6.41 9.62 1.48
CA GLU A 136 6.38 11.06 1.79
C GLU A 136 6.62 11.85 0.53
N ASN A 137 5.54 12.30 -0.08
CA ASN A 137 5.61 13.03 -1.33
C ASN A 137 5.71 14.54 -1.10
N VAL A 138 6.37 15.21 -2.02
CA VAL A 138 6.49 16.67 -2.05
C VAL A 138 6.18 17.20 -3.46
N CYS A 139 5.90 18.50 -3.54
CA CYS A 139 6.06 19.24 -4.79
C CYS A 139 7.25 20.15 -4.65
N ALA A 140 8.11 20.15 -5.66
CA ALA A 140 9.30 20.95 -5.70
C ALA A 140 9.49 21.57 -7.08
N THR A 141 10.09 22.76 -7.12
CA THR A 141 10.54 23.41 -8.35
C THR A 141 12.06 23.47 -8.41
N TRP A 142 12.60 23.57 -9.60
CA TRP A 142 14.03 23.74 -9.77
C TRP A 142 14.52 25.08 -9.22
N ILE A 143 15.77 25.15 -8.77
CA ILE A 143 16.30 26.35 -8.12
C ILE A 143 16.21 27.61 -8.99
N THR A 144 16.27 27.47 -10.31
CA THR A 144 16.14 28.58 -11.26
C THR A 144 14.70 28.99 -11.54
N SER A 145 13.71 28.18 -11.11
CA SER A 145 12.30 28.56 -11.24
C SER A 145 12.01 29.83 -10.42
N PRO A 146 11.22 30.76 -10.93
CA PRO A 146 10.75 31.91 -10.16
C PRO A 146 9.72 31.54 -9.10
N ILE A 147 9.19 30.29 -9.13
CA ILE A 147 8.24 29.78 -8.16
C ILE A 147 8.99 29.06 -7.04
N LYS A 148 8.99 29.66 -5.86
CA LYS A 148 9.70 29.18 -4.67
C LYS A 148 8.76 28.84 -3.51
N THR A 149 7.47 29.15 -3.67
CA THR A 149 6.45 28.90 -2.66
C THR A 149 5.14 28.42 -3.30
N ILE A 150 4.33 27.70 -2.52
CA ILE A 150 3.02 27.25 -2.98
C ILE A 150 2.07 28.45 -3.25
N ALA A 151 2.24 29.58 -2.56
CA ALA A 151 1.48 30.79 -2.81
C ALA A 151 1.73 31.31 -4.24
N GLN A 152 2.97 31.37 -4.68
CA GLN A 152 3.32 31.76 -6.05
C GLN A 152 2.75 30.78 -7.10
N ALA A 153 2.64 29.48 -6.80
CA ALA A 153 2.01 28.50 -7.67
C ALA A 153 0.48 28.69 -7.81
N ARG A 154 -0.17 29.49 -6.96
CA ARG A 154 -1.55 29.94 -7.12
C ARG A 154 -1.70 31.13 -8.06
N GLU A 155 -0.66 31.92 -8.20
CA GLU A 155 -0.69 33.18 -8.98
C GLU A 155 -0.37 32.93 -10.45
N ARG A 156 0.59 32.06 -10.76
CA ARG A 156 0.99 31.77 -12.15
C ARG A 156 1.08 30.27 -12.43
N GLU A 157 1.04 29.94 -13.73
CA GLU A 157 1.23 28.59 -14.24
C GLU A 157 2.64 28.06 -13.90
N VAL A 158 2.71 26.80 -13.48
CA VAL A 158 3.94 26.06 -13.20
C VAL A 158 3.91 24.75 -13.97
N ILE A 159 4.83 24.58 -14.91
CA ILE A 159 4.90 23.34 -15.71
C ILE A 159 5.56 22.25 -14.86
N VAL A 160 4.85 21.15 -14.63
CA VAL A 160 5.35 20.03 -13.84
C VAL A 160 5.37 18.74 -14.66
N ALA A 161 6.49 18.00 -14.57
CA ALA A 161 6.65 16.71 -15.21
C ALA A 161 5.82 15.65 -14.49
N ALA A 162 5.15 14.79 -15.25
CA ALA A 162 4.41 13.64 -14.74
C ALA A 162 4.68 12.38 -15.58
N ALA A 163 4.58 11.22 -14.95
CA ALA A 163 4.63 9.94 -15.65
C ALA A 163 3.26 9.59 -16.25
N ALA A 164 2.69 8.44 -15.92
CA ALA A 164 1.35 8.07 -16.37
C ALA A 164 0.26 8.88 -15.66
N ALA A 165 -0.91 9.03 -16.29
CA ALA A 165 -2.06 9.76 -15.75
C ALA A 165 -2.57 9.24 -14.38
N THR A 166 -2.29 7.96 -14.06
CA THR A 166 -2.62 7.31 -12.79
C THR A 166 -1.52 7.42 -11.73
N SER A 167 -0.37 8.02 -12.06
CA SER A 167 0.75 8.19 -11.13
C SER A 167 0.50 9.33 -10.14
N ASN A 168 1.17 9.27 -8.98
CA ASN A 168 1.14 10.37 -8.02
C ASN A 168 1.60 11.70 -8.64
N SER A 169 2.56 11.66 -9.57
CA SER A 169 3.07 12.85 -10.24
C SER A 169 2.03 13.55 -11.15
N ALA A 170 1.01 12.84 -11.60
CA ALA A 170 -0.13 13.44 -12.31
C ALA A 170 -1.30 13.76 -11.37
N ILE A 171 -1.58 12.88 -10.40
CA ILE A 171 -2.73 13.02 -9.49
C ILE A 171 -2.52 14.17 -8.51
N MET A 172 -1.36 14.27 -7.84
CA MET A 172 -1.17 15.25 -6.77
C MET A 172 -1.26 16.70 -7.25
N PRO A 173 -0.62 17.13 -8.35
CA PRO A 173 -0.79 18.50 -8.84
C PRO A 173 -2.24 18.80 -9.26
N LYS A 174 -2.98 17.80 -9.82
CA LYS A 174 -4.41 17.94 -10.11
C LYS A 174 -5.23 18.16 -8.85
N VAL A 175 -4.97 17.39 -7.79
CA VAL A 175 -5.62 17.53 -6.48
C VAL A 175 -5.33 18.92 -5.89
N LEU A 176 -4.09 19.38 -5.92
CA LEU A 176 -3.74 20.71 -5.41
C LEU A 176 -4.37 21.84 -6.22
N ASN A 177 -4.47 21.70 -7.55
CA ASN A 177 -5.18 22.68 -8.39
C ASN A 177 -6.66 22.81 -7.96
N ALA A 178 -7.32 21.68 -7.69
CA ALA A 178 -8.74 21.67 -7.30
C ALA A 178 -8.96 22.16 -5.86
N LEU A 179 -8.10 21.77 -4.93
CA LEU A 179 -8.33 22.03 -3.51
C LEU A 179 -7.69 23.35 -3.02
N LEU A 180 -6.54 23.73 -3.58
CA LEU A 180 -5.77 24.90 -3.17
C LEU A 180 -5.78 26.04 -4.21
N GLY A 181 -6.32 25.81 -5.42
CA GLY A 181 -6.32 26.80 -6.50
C GLY A 181 -4.93 27.03 -7.10
N THR A 182 -4.03 26.08 -7.01
CA THR A 182 -2.73 26.16 -7.71
C THR A 182 -2.93 26.04 -9.22
N LYS A 183 -1.94 26.47 -9.99
CA LYS A 183 -1.98 26.49 -11.45
C LYS A 183 -0.90 25.59 -12.05
N PHE A 184 -0.82 24.35 -11.55
CA PHE A 184 0.08 23.36 -12.14
C PHE A 184 -0.41 22.92 -13.51
N LYS A 185 0.44 23.07 -14.52
CA LYS A 185 0.27 22.52 -15.85
C LYS A 185 1.01 21.19 -15.94
N ILE A 186 0.26 20.11 -16.03
CA ILE A 186 0.79 18.76 -15.95
C ILE A 186 1.18 18.30 -17.35
N VAL A 187 2.46 17.98 -17.56
CA VAL A 187 2.96 17.38 -18.80
C VAL A 187 3.30 15.93 -18.50
N GLY A 188 2.52 15.01 -19.06
CA GLY A 188 2.65 13.57 -18.84
C GLY A 188 3.52 12.86 -19.88
N GLY A 189 3.80 11.57 -19.64
CA GLY A 189 4.51 10.70 -20.59
C GLY A 189 6.00 10.57 -20.33
N TYR A 190 6.51 11.17 -19.26
CA TYR A 190 7.90 10.97 -18.86
C TYR A 190 8.14 9.59 -18.26
N ASP A 191 9.33 9.05 -18.47
CA ASP A 191 9.80 7.87 -17.73
C ASP A 191 9.78 8.17 -16.22
N PRO A 192 9.17 7.29 -15.39
CA PRO A 192 9.01 7.56 -13.97
C PRO A 192 10.31 7.56 -13.16
N GLY A 193 11.39 7.01 -13.70
CA GLY A 193 12.70 6.97 -13.05
C GLY A 193 13.54 8.21 -13.38
N SER A 194 13.99 8.31 -14.62
CA SER A 194 14.94 9.34 -15.04
C SER A 194 14.32 10.45 -15.88
N GLY A 195 13.22 10.18 -16.60
CA GLY A 195 12.65 11.15 -17.53
C GLY A 195 12.18 12.44 -16.87
N MET A 196 11.45 12.36 -15.76
CA MET A 196 10.98 13.54 -15.02
C MET A 196 12.14 14.34 -14.41
N THR A 197 13.17 13.66 -13.92
CA THR A 197 14.34 14.32 -13.34
C THR A 197 15.19 15.02 -14.39
N LEU A 198 15.37 14.40 -15.55
CA LEU A 198 16.07 15.02 -16.69
C LEU A 198 15.33 16.24 -17.24
N ALA A 199 13.99 16.17 -17.36
CA ALA A 199 13.18 17.30 -17.78
C ALA A 199 13.29 18.50 -16.82
N LEU A 200 13.42 18.21 -15.52
CA LEU A 200 13.62 19.24 -14.50
C LEU A 200 15.03 19.85 -14.59
N GLU A 201 16.08 19.02 -14.71
CA GLU A 201 17.47 19.47 -14.83
C GLU A 201 17.73 20.28 -16.09
N SER A 202 17.11 19.91 -17.22
CA SER A 202 17.24 20.61 -18.49
C SER A 202 16.42 21.90 -18.58
N GLY A 203 15.50 22.13 -17.62
CA GLY A 203 14.57 23.26 -17.65
C GLY A 203 13.40 23.10 -18.62
N GLU A 204 13.16 21.89 -19.15
CA GLU A 204 11.97 21.58 -19.95
C GLU A 204 10.71 21.71 -19.10
N THR A 205 10.79 21.34 -17.82
CA THR A 205 9.75 21.58 -16.83
C THR A 205 10.28 22.39 -15.66
N GLU A 206 9.40 23.17 -15.01
CA GLU A 206 9.79 24.02 -13.87
C GLU A 206 9.82 23.24 -12.55
N GLY A 207 9.08 22.11 -12.48
CA GLY A 207 8.93 21.36 -11.23
C GLY A 207 8.47 19.93 -11.41
N VAL A 208 8.36 19.27 -10.28
CA VAL A 208 7.77 17.94 -10.09
C VAL A 208 6.85 17.99 -8.87
N CYS A 209 5.75 17.22 -8.90
CA CYS A 209 4.81 17.17 -7.79
C CYS A 209 4.37 15.73 -7.54
N GLY A 210 4.18 15.33 -6.28
CA GLY A 210 3.86 13.93 -5.97
C GLY A 210 5.05 12.98 -6.14
N LEU A 211 6.26 13.48 -6.01
CA LEU A 211 7.48 12.69 -6.03
C LEU A 211 7.93 12.39 -4.59
N SER A 212 8.30 11.13 -4.33
CA SER A 212 8.75 10.71 -3.00
C SER A 212 10.06 11.41 -2.62
N TRP A 213 10.05 12.06 -1.46
CA TRP A 213 11.22 12.75 -0.91
C TRP A 213 12.39 11.79 -0.68
N SER A 214 12.12 10.63 -0.09
CA SER A 214 13.13 9.59 0.11
C SER A 214 13.76 9.10 -1.19
N THR A 215 12.91 8.88 -2.21
CA THR A 215 13.42 8.48 -3.53
C THR A 215 14.29 9.55 -4.16
N MET A 216 13.96 10.84 -4.00
CA MET A 216 14.80 11.93 -4.49
C MET A 216 16.15 11.99 -3.77
N LYS A 217 16.15 11.87 -2.44
CA LYS A 217 17.40 11.82 -1.65
C LYS A 217 18.30 10.68 -2.11
N ALA A 218 17.73 9.50 -2.32
CA ALA A 218 18.47 8.32 -2.76
C ALA A 218 19.03 8.47 -4.18
N ALA A 219 18.20 8.90 -5.14
CA ALA A 219 18.57 8.94 -6.54
C ALA A 219 19.38 10.18 -6.93
N ARG A 220 19.23 11.29 -6.21
CA ARG A 220 19.82 12.60 -6.51
C ARG A 220 20.32 13.32 -5.25
N PRO A 221 21.21 12.71 -4.44
CA PRO A 221 21.66 13.29 -3.18
C PRO A 221 22.31 14.69 -3.35
N HIS A 222 22.93 14.95 -4.50
CA HIS A 222 23.51 16.24 -4.83
C HIS A 222 22.47 17.36 -4.98
N TRP A 223 21.22 17.04 -5.37
CA TRP A 223 20.16 18.04 -5.44
C TRP A 223 19.85 18.65 -4.06
N ILE A 224 19.86 17.80 -3.06
CA ILE A 224 19.61 18.23 -1.67
C ILE A 224 20.82 18.97 -1.12
N LYS A 225 22.02 18.37 -1.28
CA LYS A 225 23.28 18.95 -0.78
C LYS A 225 23.56 20.33 -1.37
N ASP A 226 23.28 20.51 -2.66
CA ASP A 226 23.57 21.75 -3.40
C ASP A 226 22.35 22.68 -3.46
N ASN A 227 21.29 22.42 -2.70
CA ASN A 227 20.04 23.21 -2.66
C ASN A 227 19.46 23.48 -4.06
N LYS A 228 19.40 22.46 -4.92
CA LYS A 228 18.88 22.59 -6.30
C LYS A 228 17.36 22.64 -6.37
N LEU A 229 16.65 22.35 -5.29
CA LEU A 229 15.19 22.29 -5.23
C LEU A 229 14.61 23.33 -4.28
N ASN A 230 13.56 24.00 -4.71
CA ASN A 230 12.63 24.69 -3.81
C ASN A 230 11.48 23.72 -3.50
N VAL A 231 11.49 23.09 -2.33
CA VAL A 231 10.36 22.25 -1.88
C VAL A 231 9.24 23.19 -1.43
N ILE A 232 8.11 23.19 -2.15
CA ILE A 232 7.06 24.20 -1.96
C ILE A 232 5.86 23.72 -1.17
N VAL A 233 5.64 22.40 -1.06
CA VAL A 233 4.58 21.80 -0.23
C VAL A 233 4.87 20.33 0.02
N GLN A 234 4.48 19.85 1.21
CA GLN A 234 4.51 18.45 1.61
C GLN A 234 3.12 17.81 1.43
N LEU A 235 3.10 16.55 1.00
CA LEU A 235 1.90 15.77 0.67
C LEU A 235 1.85 14.50 1.53
N GLY A 236 1.68 14.65 2.82
CA GLY A 236 1.53 13.57 3.79
C GLY A 236 0.47 13.92 4.84
N LEU A 237 0.02 12.93 5.62
CA LEU A 237 -0.85 13.18 6.78
C LEU A 237 -0.06 13.84 7.93
N THR A 238 1.24 13.64 7.97
CA THR A 238 2.17 14.26 8.92
C THR A 238 3.27 14.99 8.17
N LYS A 239 3.87 16.01 8.82
CA LYS A 239 5.02 16.72 8.26
C LYS A 239 6.29 15.90 8.37
N LEU A 240 7.16 16.04 7.38
CA LEU A 240 8.53 15.55 7.40
C LEU A 240 9.35 16.33 8.43
N PRO A 241 9.98 15.68 9.41
CA PRO A 241 10.86 16.35 10.35
C PRO A 241 12.04 17.08 9.70
N GLU A 242 12.49 16.61 8.54
CA GLU A 242 13.57 17.19 7.74
C GLU A 242 13.18 18.50 7.02
N LEU A 243 11.88 18.76 6.88
CA LEU A 243 11.34 19.90 6.15
C LEU A 243 10.38 20.73 7.03
N PRO A 244 10.81 21.19 8.22
CA PRO A 244 9.92 21.82 9.20
C PRO A 244 9.28 23.12 8.67
N ASP A 245 10.00 23.86 7.83
CA ASP A 245 9.55 25.15 7.28
C ASP A 245 8.71 25.03 6.02
N VAL A 246 8.63 23.83 5.41
CA VAL A 246 7.80 23.59 4.24
C VAL A 246 6.35 23.34 4.69
N PRO A 247 5.36 24.08 4.14
CA PRO A 247 3.96 23.89 4.54
C PRO A 247 3.43 22.51 4.14
N SER A 248 2.57 21.92 4.99
CA SER A 248 1.76 20.77 4.60
C SER A 248 0.57 21.21 3.76
N ALA A 249 0.21 20.45 2.75
CA ALA A 249 -1.00 20.71 1.98
C ALA A 249 -2.26 20.72 2.87
N LEU A 250 -2.31 19.90 3.91
CA LEU A 250 -3.42 19.86 4.88
C LEU A 250 -3.56 21.15 5.69
N ASP A 251 -2.44 21.80 6.02
CA ASP A 251 -2.46 23.08 6.75
C ASP A 251 -2.94 24.24 5.87
N LEU A 252 -2.85 24.11 4.55
CA LEU A 252 -3.21 25.13 3.58
C LEU A 252 -4.68 25.06 3.13
N VAL A 253 -5.36 23.95 3.40
CA VAL A 253 -6.79 23.78 3.10
C VAL A 253 -7.61 24.25 4.28
N SER A 254 -8.31 25.39 4.11
CA SER A 254 -9.16 25.99 5.17
C SER A 254 -10.59 25.41 5.18
N ASP A 255 -11.09 24.94 4.04
CA ASP A 255 -12.41 24.33 3.93
C ASP A 255 -12.41 22.93 4.54
N PRO A 256 -13.24 22.64 5.57
CA PRO A 256 -13.22 21.34 6.26
C PRO A 256 -13.55 20.17 5.34
N VAL A 257 -14.47 20.34 4.38
CA VAL A 257 -14.85 19.27 3.45
C VAL A 257 -13.69 18.97 2.49
N LYS A 258 -13.06 20.00 1.95
CA LYS A 258 -11.87 19.83 1.10
C LYS A 258 -10.69 19.21 1.86
N LYS A 259 -10.56 19.55 3.14
CA LYS A 259 -9.53 18.95 4.01
C LYS A 259 -9.76 17.46 4.20
N GLU A 260 -11.00 17.06 4.51
CA GLU A 260 -11.37 15.64 4.66
C GLU A 260 -11.16 14.87 3.35
N VAL A 261 -11.47 15.47 2.19
CA VAL A 261 -11.17 14.89 0.86
C VAL A 261 -9.67 14.70 0.67
N LEU A 262 -8.85 15.69 1.04
CA LEU A 262 -7.41 15.59 0.91
C LEU A 262 -6.83 14.53 1.86
N GLU A 263 -7.28 14.50 3.11
CA GLU A 263 -6.89 13.47 4.10
C GLU A 263 -7.16 12.07 3.56
N LEU A 264 -8.37 11.84 3.02
CA LEU A 264 -8.73 10.54 2.42
C LEU A 264 -7.82 10.15 1.25
N ILE A 265 -7.45 11.10 0.39
CA ILE A 265 -6.51 10.85 -0.72
C ILE A 265 -5.11 10.54 -0.18
N LEU A 266 -4.67 11.21 0.88
CA LEU A 266 -3.33 11.06 1.43
C LEU A 266 -3.12 9.78 2.25
N ILE A 267 -4.18 9.07 2.69
CA ILE A 267 -4.06 7.76 3.36
C ILE A 267 -3.20 6.79 2.54
N ARG A 268 -3.30 6.83 1.21
CA ARG A 268 -2.47 6.01 0.32
C ARG A 268 -0.95 6.25 0.50
N GLN A 269 -0.56 7.41 1.00
CA GLN A 269 0.85 7.71 1.26
C GLN A 269 1.34 7.02 2.55
N GLU A 270 0.47 6.93 3.55
CA GLU A 270 0.78 6.19 4.78
C GLU A 270 0.97 4.69 4.51
N ILE A 271 0.10 4.11 3.67
CA ILE A 271 0.22 2.70 3.27
C ILE A 271 1.12 2.60 2.02
N GLY A 272 2.30 3.17 2.09
CA GLY A 272 3.13 3.42 0.92
C GLY A 272 3.63 2.18 0.17
N ARG A 273 3.99 1.09 0.90
CA ARG A 273 4.59 -0.13 0.33
C ARG A 273 3.97 -1.38 0.95
N PRO A 274 2.66 -1.62 0.73
CA PRO A 274 1.92 -2.69 1.40
C PRO A 274 2.27 -4.08 0.87
N VAL A 275 2.20 -5.04 1.80
CA VAL A 275 2.35 -6.47 1.54
C VAL A 275 1.14 -7.20 2.08
N ALA A 276 0.58 -8.14 1.31
CA ALA A 276 -0.59 -8.91 1.71
C ALA A 276 -0.51 -10.38 1.27
N ALA A 277 -1.28 -11.21 1.96
CA ALA A 277 -1.64 -12.56 1.54
C ALA A 277 -3.09 -12.58 1.00
N PRO A 278 -3.48 -13.60 0.20
CA PRO A 278 -4.84 -13.72 -0.31
C PRO A 278 -5.85 -13.95 0.82
N PRO A 279 -7.14 -13.70 0.59
CA PRO A 279 -8.18 -14.06 1.55
C PRO A 279 -8.26 -15.59 1.71
N GLY A 280 -8.61 -16.05 2.93
CA GLY A 280 -8.82 -17.48 3.22
C GLY A 280 -7.54 -18.26 3.55
N VAL A 281 -6.41 -17.61 3.75
CA VAL A 281 -5.21 -18.25 4.34
C VAL A 281 -5.56 -18.73 5.77
N PRO A 282 -5.21 -19.98 6.16
CA PRO A 282 -5.43 -20.47 7.51
C PRO A 282 -4.80 -19.56 8.57
N ALA A 283 -5.56 -19.27 9.63
CA ALA A 283 -5.19 -18.29 10.65
C ALA A 283 -3.76 -18.49 11.22
N GLY A 284 -3.37 -19.73 11.54
CA GLY A 284 -2.03 -20.00 12.06
C GLY A 284 -0.89 -19.71 11.07
N ARG A 285 -1.13 -19.88 9.75
CA ARG A 285 -0.15 -19.55 8.72
C ARG A 285 -0.08 -18.05 8.48
N LEU A 286 -1.23 -17.37 8.53
CA LEU A 286 -1.29 -15.91 8.44
C LEU A 286 -0.53 -15.25 9.60
N GLU A 287 -0.69 -15.78 10.81
CA GLU A 287 0.03 -15.33 12.00
C GLU A 287 1.56 -15.46 11.83
N VAL A 288 2.03 -16.58 11.27
CA VAL A 288 3.44 -16.77 10.93
C VAL A 288 3.93 -15.72 9.94
N LEU A 289 3.16 -15.44 8.88
CA LEU A 289 3.55 -14.45 7.87
C LEU A 289 3.60 -13.03 8.44
N ARG A 290 2.62 -12.65 9.29
CA ARG A 290 2.60 -11.33 9.96
C ARG A 290 3.78 -11.18 10.90
N ARG A 291 4.05 -12.19 11.73
CA ARG A 291 5.23 -12.19 12.61
C ARG A 291 6.53 -12.10 11.81
N ALA A 292 6.67 -12.86 10.74
CA ALA A 292 7.84 -12.80 9.87
C ALA A 292 8.03 -11.42 9.25
N PHE A 293 6.92 -10.73 8.88
CA PHE A 293 6.97 -9.34 8.44
C PHE A 293 7.52 -8.42 9.55
N ASP A 294 6.93 -8.49 10.75
CA ASP A 294 7.32 -7.64 11.88
C ASP A 294 8.77 -7.88 12.32
N ASP A 295 9.23 -9.14 12.31
CA ASP A 295 10.60 -9.52 12.63
C ASP A 295 11.57 -9.02 11.54
N THR A 296 11.17 -9.08 10.26
CA THR A 296 11.98 -8.53 9.16
C THR A 296 12.19 -7.02 9.32
N MET A 297 11.15 -6.29 9.74
CA MET A 297 11.25 -4.84 9.95
C MET A 297 12.21 -4.45 11.09
N LYS A 298 12.57 -5.39 11.94
CA LYS A 298 13.49 -5.21 13.07
C LYS A 298 14.85 -5.91 12.85
N ASP A 299 15.00 -6.65 11.76
CA ASP A 299 16.24 -7.40 11.45
C ASP A 299 17.39 -6.42 11.16
N PRO A 300 18.46 -6.43 11.96
CA PRO A 300 19.59 -5.51 11.80
C PRO A 300 20.31 -5.67 10.46
N GLU A 301 20.35 -6.88 9.88
CA GLU A 301 20.95 -7.10 8.56
C GLU A 301 20.09 -6.50 7.45
N PHE A 302 18.76 -6.66 7.55
CA PHE A 302 17.81 -6.01 6.63
C PHE A 302 17.97 -4.49 6.70
N LEU A 303 17.97 -3.91 7.90
CA LEU A 303 18.09 -2.46 8.09
C LEU A 303 19.44 -1.93 7.59
N ALA A 304 20.52 -2.69 7.79
CA ALA A 304 21.85 -2.33 7.30
C ALA A 304 21.92 -2.37 5.76
N GLU A 305 21.30 -3.38 5.11
CA GLU A 305 21.22 -3.43 3.65
C GLU A 305 20.30 -2.33 3.09
N ALA A 306 19.16 -2.09 3.73
CA ALA A 306 18.26 -1.00 3.38
C ALA A 306 18.99 0.35 3.42
N ALA A 307 19.74 0.62 4.48
CA ALA A 307 20.53 1.85 4.60
C ALA A 307 21.59 1.99 3.48
N LYS A 308 22.29 0.91 3.12
CA LYS A 308 23.24 0.90 1.99
C LYS A 308 22.57 1.21 0.66
N LEU A 309 21.34 0.73 0.47
CA LEU A 309 20.51 0.98 -0.71
C LEU A 309 19.72 2.29 -0.62
N GLN A 310 19.89 3.04 0.46
CA GLN A 310 19.16 4.28 0.75
C GLN A 310 17.63 4.09 0.76
N LEU A 311 17.18 2.94 1.24
CA LEU A 311 15.76 2.62 1.41
C LEU A 311 15.35 3.06 2.82
N GLU A 312 14.36 3.93 2.91
CA GLU A 312 13.76 4.33 4.18
C GLU A 312 12.76 3.27 4.65
N ILE A 313 12.93 2.82 5.89
CA ILE A 313 12.10 1.79 6.50
C ILE A 313 11.31 2.44 7.64
N GLU A 314 10.02 2.68 7.40
CA GLU A 314 9.06 3.22 8.36
C GLU A 314 7.80 2.33 8.36
N PRO A 315 7.85 1.17 9.01
CA PRO A 315 6.83 0.16 8.84
C PRO A 315 5.51 0.54 9.50
N LEU A 316 4.41 0.09 8.86
CA LEU A 316 3.11 -0.08 9.49
C LEU A 316 2.84 -1.57 9.63
N ASP A 317 2.36 -1.99 10.77
CA ASP A 317 1.89 -3.36 10.99
C ASP A 317 0.52 -3.62 10.30
N ALA A 318 0.08 -4.87 10.30
CA ALA A 318 -1.19 -5.26 9.71
C ALA A 318 -2.39 -4.55 10.35
N HIS A 319 -2.37 -4.36 11.67
CA HIS A 319 -3.46 -3.74 12.41
C HIS A 319 -3.61 -2.25 12.08
N ALA A 320 -2.49 -1.55 11.92
CA ALA A 320 -2.50 -0.14 11.51
C ALA A 320 -3.10 0.02 10.10
N ILE A 321 -2.76 -0.87 9.15
CA ILE A 321 -3.35 -0.86 7.81
C ILE A 321 -4.86 -1.14 7.89
N ASP A 322 -5.28 -2.17 8.63
CA ASP A 322 -6.70 -2.52 8.78
C ASP A 322 -7.49 -1.35 9.38
N THR A 323 -6.91 -0.64 10.36
CA THR A 323 -7.52 0.56 10.99
C THR A 323 -7.64 1.72 10.00
N LEU A 324 -6.58 2.03 9.25
CA LEU A 324 -6.61 3.07 8.22
C LEU A 324 -7.67 2.79 7.16
N LEU A 325 -7.76 1.55 6.69
CA LEU A 325 -8.77 1.14 5.71
C LEU A 325 -10.17 1.19 6.29
N ALA A 326 -10.39 0.71 7.52
CA ALA A 326 -11.71 0.77 8.17
C ALA A 326 -12.21 2.22 8.25
N ASN A 327 -11.35 3.14 8.68
CA ASN A 327 -11.67 4.57 8.76
C ASN A 327 -11.95 5.15 7.36
N ALA A 328 -11.12 4.83 6.36
CA ALA A 328 -11.31 5.30 5.00
C ALA A 328 -12.64 4.82 4.40
N PHE A 329 -12.97 3.54 4.57
CA PHE A 329 -14.24 2.96 4.07
C PHE A 329 -15.48 3.42 4.85
N ALA A 330 -15.31 3.97 6.06
CA ALA A 330 -16.38 4.62 6.83
C ALA A 330 -16.61 6.09 6.45
N SER A 331 -15.77 6.68 5.59
CA SER A 331 -15.91 8.06 5.15
C SER A 331 -17.25 8.31 4.46
N PRO A 332 -17.85 9.51 4.62
CA PRO A 332 -19.09 9.88 3.96
C PRO A 332 -19.01 9.68 2.44
N LYS A 333 -20.07 9.13 1.83
CA LYS A 333 -20.10 8.86 0.38
C LYS A 333 -19.80 10.10 -0.48
N ALA A 334 -20.20 11.29 -0.02
CA ALA A 334 -19.93 12.54 -0.71
C ALA A 334 -18.41 12.86 -0.75
N ILE A 335 -17.70 12.60 0.35
CA ILE A 335 -16.24 12.78 0.45
C ILE A 335 -15.53 11.78 -0.48
N VAL A 336 -15.94 10.50 -0.43
CA VAL A 336 -15.40 9.46 -1.30
C VAL A 336 -15.60 9.80 -2.78
N ALA A 337 -16.80 10.26 -3.16
CA ALA A 337 -17.12 10.64 -4.54
C ALA A 337 -16.27 11.84 -5.00
N GLN A 338 -16.07 12.86 -4.16
CA GLN A 338 -15.21 14.00 -4.47
C GLN A 338 -13.75 13.56 -4.62
N ALA A 339 -13.23 12.73 -3.70
CA ALA A 339 -11.88 12.21 -3.78
C ALA A 339 -11.70 11.38 -5.07
N ALA A 340 -12.62 10.47 -5.37
CA ALA A 340 -12.59 9.66 -6.58
C ALA A 340 -12.54 10.53 -7.85
N GLY A 341 -13.40 11.54 -7.98
CA GLY A 341 -13.41 12.47 -9.13
C GLY A 341 -12.11 13.26 -9.30
N LEU A 342 -11.38 13.51 -8.19
CA LEU A 342 -10.09 14.20 -8.27
C LEU A 342 -8.94 13.28 -8.73
N ILE A 343 -9.00 11.99 -8.41
CA ILE A 343 -7.94 11.04 -8.76
C ILE A 343 -8.18 10.31 -10.08
N GLU A 344 -9.42 10.31 -10.59
CA GLU A 344 -9.71 9.74 -11.91
C GLU A 344 -8.82 10.35 -12.98
N PRO A 345 -8.27 9.54 -13.90
CA PRO A 345 -7.55 10.07 -15.05
C PRO A 345 -8.49 10.99 -15.85
N SER A 346 -8.06 12.23 -16.07
CA SER A 346 -8.80 13.10 -17.00
C SER A 346 -8.83 12.39 -18.34
N ALA A 347 -10.01 12.23 -18.93
CA ALA A 347 -10.11 11.76 -20.31
C ALA A 347 -9.21 12.69 -21.17
N GLN A 348 -8.16 12.11 -21.74
CA GLN A 348 -7.34 12.85 -22.71
C GLN A 348 -8.28 13.21 -23.87
N LYS A 349 -8.57 14.51 -24.01
CA LYS A 349 -9.26 15.05 -25.19
C LYS A 349 -8.27 15.19 -26.32
#